data_2fe37d97640ad7f3398e0353537ad4c1
#
_entry.id   2fe37d97640ad7f3398e0353537ad4c1
#
_cell.length_a   1.000
_cell.length_b   1.000
_cell.length_c   1.000
_cell.angle_alpha   90.00
_cell.angle_beta   90.00
_cell.angle_gamma   90.00
#
_symmetry.space_group_name_H-M   'P 1'
#
loop_
_entity.id
_entity.type
_entity.pdbx_description
1 polymer ?
#
loop_
_entity_poly.entity_id
_entity_poly.type
_entity_poly.pdbx_seq_one_letter_code
_entity_poly.pdbx_strand_id
1 'polypeptide(L)'
;EETPSFKAAFEKMNKKWMDPAIWQTIQQFSSKYTDGYFLAAADLTRTADGIQNVDEDKKIYFKLFLRTLYMSLGITFMCILLGYPIAFLLATLPMRTSNVLMILVLLPFWTSLLVRTSAWKVLLQNQGVVNDFLVWIGIIADGSRLELINNVTGTVIAMTHILLPFMILPLYSVMKTIPPTYMRAAKSMGANDFMAFRRVYFPQSIPGIGAGSILVFILAIG
;
A
#
# COMPACT_ATOMS: atom_id res chain seq x y z
N GLU A 1 -12.00 69.13 6.45
CA GLU A 1 -12.19 68.05 5.47
C GLU A 1 -12.12 66.74 6.26
N GLU A 2 -13.26 66.08 6.47
CA GLU A 2 -13.32 64.77 7.08
C GLU A 2 -12.63 63.79 6.16
N THR A 3 -11.57 63.16 6.64
CA THR A 3 -10.91 62.08 5.92
C THR A 3 -11.93 60.94 5.75
N PRO A 4 -12.27 60.56 4.51
CA PRO A 4 -13.26 59.50 4.31
C PRO A 4 -12.78 58.20 4.99
N SER A 5 -13.65 57.62 5.78
CA SER A 5 -13.37 56.34 6.44
C SER A 5 -12.89 55.33 5.39
N PHE A 6 -11.77 54.67 5.64
CA PHE A 6 -11.22 53.62 4.75
C PHE A 6 -12.29 52.61 4.32
N LYS A 7 -13.23 52.32 5.20
CA LYS A 7 -14.38 51.46 4.93
C LYS A 7 -15.25 52.01 3.78
N ALA A 8 -15.60 53.28 3.81
CA ALA A 8 -16.40 53.93 2.76
C ALA A 8 -15.64 54.00 1.41
N ALA A 9 -14.32 54.16 1.46
CA ALA A 9 -13.48 54.14 0.26
C ALA A 9 -13.45 52.74 -0.40
N PHE A 10 -13.29 51.67 0.38
CA PHE A 10 -13.30 50.30 -0.11
C PHE A 10 -14.69 49.87 -0.64
N GLU A 11 -15.77 50.29 0.03
CA GLU A 11 -17.15 50.02 -0.42
C GLU A 11 -17.43 50.66 -1.78
N LYS A 12 -16.93 51.89 -2.00
CA LYS A 12 -17.06 52.61 -3.25
C LYS A 12 -16.25 52.01 -4.39
N MET A 13 -15.11 51.39 -4.09
CA MET A 13 -14.28 50.68 -5.07
C MET A 13 -14.91 49.37 -5.52
N ASN A 14 -15.36 48.56 -4.60
CA ASN A 14 -16.05 47.27 -4.92
C ASN A 14 -16.79 46.77 -3.69
N LYS A 15 -18.10 46.49 -3.82
CA LYS A 15 -18.94 45.93 -2.74
C LYS A 15 -18.43 44.63 -2.17
N LYS A 16 -17.65 43.85 -2.92
CA LYS A 16 -17.05 42.59 -2.44
C LYS A 16 -16.08 42.80 -1.27
N TRP A 17 -15.47 44.00 -1.11
CA TRP A 17 -14.60 44.30 0.03
C TRP A 17 -15.36 44.36 1.37
N MET A 18 -16.69 44.36 1.34
CA MET A 18 -17.51 44.26 2.56
C MET A 18 -17.74 42.82 2.97
N ASP A 19 -17.35 41.83 2.15
CA ASP A 19 -17.46 40.43 2.48
C ASP A 19 -16.37 40.01 3.48
N PRO A 20 -16.73 39.53 4.70
CA PRO A 20 -15.77 39.09 5.68
C PRO A 20 -14.84 37.98 5.17
N ALA A 21 -15.31 37.14 4.25
CA ALA A 21 -14.54 36.02 3.69
C ALA A 21 -13.26 36.47 2.97
N ILE A 22 -13.29 37.65 2.31
CA ILE A 22 -12.12 38.22 1.63
C ILE A 22 -11.05 38.62 2.66
N TRP A 23 -11.45 39.27 3.74
CA TRP A 23 -10.51 39.71 4.78
C TRP A 23 -9.94 38.50 5.55
N GLN A 24 -10.73 37.48 5.77
CA GLN A 24 -10.27 36.23 6.36
C GLN A 24 -9.22 35.53 5.48
N THR A 25 -9.46 35.47 4.17
CA THR A 25 -8.49 34.94 3.20
C THR A 25 -7.19 35.75 3.22
N ILE A 26 -7.27 37.08 3.19
CA ILE A 26 -6.09 37.94 3.27
C ILE A 26 -5.33 37.70 4.57
N GLN A 27 -6.03 37.63 5.72
CA GLN A 27 -5.42 37.37 7.02
C GLN A 27 -4.76 36.00 7.09
N GLN A 28 -5.39 34.96 6.51
CA GLN A 28 -4.88 33.60 6.47
C GLN A 28 -3.55 33.51 5.68
N PHE A 29 -3.43 34.26 4.59
CA PHE A 29 -2.26 34.24 3.72
C PHE A 29 -1.29 35.42 3.96
N SER A 30 -1.55 36.32 4.89
CA SER A 30 -0.68 37.46 5.19
C SER A 30 0.53 37.11 6.04
N SER A 31 0.47 36.03 6.81
CA SER A 31 1.57 35.56 7.64
C SER A 31 2.66 34.90 6.82
N LYS A 32 3.93 35.20 7.15
CA LYS A 32 5.12 34.53 6.54
C LYS A 32 5.12 33.02 6.80
N TYR A 33 4.54 32.59 7.90
CA TYR A 33 4.38 31.18 8.29
C TYR A 33 2.89 30.90 8.44
N THR A 34 2.40 29.90 7.71
CA THR A 34 1.00 29.48 7.79
C THR A 34 0.92 27.99 8.16
N ASP A 35 -0.03 27.64 9.01
CA ASP A 35 -0.42 26.26 9.32
C ASP A 35 -1.50 25.73 8.34
N GLY A 36 -1.94 26.56 7.39
CA GLY A 36 -3.00 26.23 6.43
C GLY A 36 -2.74 24.94 5.65
N TYR A 37 -1.48 24.65 5.29
CA TYR A 37 -1.12 23.41 4.59
C TYR A 37 -1.31 22.16 5.47
N PHE A 38 -1.00 22.25 6.75
CA PHE A 38 -1.22 21.13 7.71
C PHE A 38 -2.71 20.93 7.95
N LEU A 39 -3.46 22.01 8.09
CA LEU A 39 -4.91 21.93 8.24
C LEU A 39 -5.55 21.33 6.98
N ALA A 40 -5.17 21.80 5.79
CA ALA A 40 -5.67 21.24 4.54
C ALA A 40 -5.35 19.76 4.37
N ALA A 41 -4.15 19.31 4.77
CA ALA A 41 -3.78 17.89 4.75
C ALA A 41 -4.63 17.02 5.69
N ALA A 42 -5.20 17.62 6.73
CA ALA A 42 -6.12 16.97 7.67
C ALA A 42 -7.62 17.17 7.31
N ASP A 43 -7.91 17.70 6.11
CA ASP A 43 -9.26 18.11 5.68
C ASP A 43 -9.92 19.13 6.65
N LEU A 44 -9.10 20.02 7.22
CA LEU A 44 -9.52 21.10 8.09
C LEU A 44 -9.31 22.45 7.38
N THR A 45 -10.15 23.43 7.71
CA THR A 45 -10.00 24.81 7.23
C THR A 45 -10.12 25.78 8.39
N ARG A 46 -9.39 26.90 8.31
CA ARG A 46 -9.53 27.97 9.27
C ARG A 46 -10.61 28.93 8.79
N THR A 47 -11.64 29.12 9.62
CA THR A 47 -12.73 30.08 9.42
C THR A 47 -12.67 31.18 10.46
N ALA A 48 -13.55 32.22 10.35
CA ALA A 48 -13.65 33.27 11.35
C ALA A 48 -13.96 32.72 12.76
N ASP A 49 -14.72 31.63 12.84
CA ASP A 49 -15.17 31.02 14.09
C ASP A 49 -14.16 29.96 14.62
N GLY A 50 -13.00 29.80 13.95
CA GLY A 50 -11.95 28.88 14.35
C GLY A 50 -11.67 27.80 13.29
N ILE A 51 -11.09 26.66 13.76
CA ILE A 51 -10.76 25.52 12.89
C ILE A 51 -12.03 24.69 12.73
N GLN A 52 -12.47 24.48 11.49
CA GLN A 52 -13.64 23.68 11.16
C GLN A 52 -13.28 22.59 10.14
N ASN A 53 -14.09 21.54 10.11
CA ASN A 53 -13.98 20.52 9.06
C ASN A 53 -14.37 21.14 7.72
N VAL A 54 -13.65 20.77 6.68
CA VAL A 54 -14.03 21.06 5.30
C VAL A 54 -15.33 20.31 4.98
N ASP A 55 -16.16 20.87 4.08
CA ASP A 55 -17.39 20.23 3.61
C ASP A 55 -17.12 18.78 3.15
N GLU A 56 -18.08 17.89 3.40
CA GLU A 56 -17.93 16.46 3.08
C GLU A 56 -17.52 16.19 1.62
N ASP A 57 -18.03 17.00 0.69
CA ASP A 57 -17.73 16.90 -0.74
C ASP A 57 -16.27 17.29 -1.07
N LYS A 58 -15.60 18.00 -0.19
CA LYS A 58 -14.22 18.48 -0.34
C LYS A 58 -13.21 17.72 0.50
N LYS A 59 -13.65 16.79 1.35
CA LYS A 59 -12.79 15.91 2.14
C LYS A 59 -12.16 14.84 1.27
N ILE A 60 -10.97 15.11 0.77
CA ILE A 60 -10.27 14.22 -0.16
C ILE A 60 -9.05 13.58 0.49
N TYR A 61 -8.27 14.37 1.25
CA TYR A 61 -6.94 13.95 1.70
C TYR A 61 -6.98 12.82 2.72
N PHE A 62 -7.81 12.92 3.73
CA PHE A 62 -7.95 11.88 4.76
C PHE A 62 -8.50 10.57 4.18
N LYS A 63 -9.48 10.66 3.26
CA LYS A 63 -10.04 9.51 2.55
C LYS A 63 -9.00 8.80 1.68
N LEU A 64 -8.19 9.57 0.94
CA LEU A 64 -7.09 9.03 0.13
C LEU A 64 -6.01 8.40 1.00
N PHE A 65 -5.63 9.05 2.10
CA PHE A 65 -4.65 8.53 3.06
C PHE A 65 -5.08 7.17 3.62
N LEU A 66 -6.32 7.08 4.13
CA LEU A 66 -6.86 5.82 4.64
C LEU A 66 -6.91 4.74 3.56
N ARG A 67 -7.35 5.09 2.35
CA ARG A 67 -7.36 4.15 1.21
C ARG A 67 -5.97 3.62 0.92
N THR A 68 -4.96 4.48 0.84
CA THR A 68 -3.57 4.07 0.61
C THR A 68 -3.07 3.17 1.73
N LEU A 69 -3.36 3.52 2.99
CA LEU A 69 -2.99 2.72 4.15
C LEU A 69 -3.60 1.31 4.10
N TYR A 70 -4.91 1.19 3.85
CA TYR A 70 -5.58 -0.10 3.73
C TYR A 70 -5.05 -0.93 2.57
N MET A 71 -4.78 -0.29 1.42
CA MET A 71 -4.20 -0.97 0.27
C MET A 71 -2.81 -1.49 0.58
N SER A 72 -1.95 -0.68 1.19
CA SER A 72 -0.57 -1.07 1.55
C SER A 72 -0.54 -2.21 2.57
N LEU A 73 -1.42 -2.18 3.56
CA LEU A 73 -1.59 -3.28 4.52
C LEU A 73 -2.10 -4.56 3.82
N GLY A 74 -3.07 -4.43 2.93
CA GLY A 74 -3.60 -5.55 2.14
C GLY A 74 -2.53 -6.19 1.26
N ILE A 75 -1.74 -5.38 0.54
CA ILE A 75 -0.61 -5.85 -0.28
C ILE A 75 0.44 -6.55 0.59
N THR A 76 0.81 -5.94 1.72
CA THR A 76 1.78 -6.53 2.66
C THR A 76 1.28 -7.88 3.18
N PHE A 77 0.02 -7.98 3.58
CA PHE A 77 -0.59 -9.23 4.02
C PHE A 77 -0.56 -10.31 2.92
N MET A 78 -0.93 -9.96 1.69
CA MET A 78 -0.88 -10.87 0.55
C MET A 78 0.55 -11.31 0.24
N CYS A 79 1.53 -10.40 0.34
CA CYS A 79 2.95 -10.73 0.19
C CYS A 79 3.44 -11.69 1.27
N ILE A 80 2.99 -11.56 2.53
CA ILE A 80 3.31 -12.52 3.60
C ILE A 80 2.69 -13.88 3.27
N LEU A 81 1.41 -13.91 2.92
CA LEU A 81 0.66 -15.13 2.66
C LEU A 81 1.28 -15.96 1.53
N LEU A 82 1.69 -15.32 0.44
CA LEU A 82 2.31 -15.96 -0.71
C LEU A 82 3.83 -16.13 -0.54
N GLY A 83 4.50 -15.15 0.04
CA GLY A 83 5.96 -15.15 0.20
C GLY A 83 6.45 -16.12 1.24
N TYR A 84 5.70 -16.33 2.33
CA TYR A 84 6.11 -17.21 3.42
C TYR A 84 6.30 -18.66 2.96
N PRO A 85 5.32 -19.33 2.29
CA PRO A 85 5.50 -20.70 1.80
C PRO A 85 6.62 -20.82 0.76
N ILE A 86 6.79 -19.80 -0.10
CA ILE A 86 7.87 -19.80 -1.09
C ILE A 86 9.24 -19.68 -0.39
N ALA A 87 9.40 -18.76 0.56
CA ALA A 87 10.63 -18.60 1.32
C ALA A 87 10.96 -19.85 2.15
N PHE A 88 9.95 -20.47 2.77
CA PHE A 88 10.11 -21.74 3.49
C PHE A 88 10.59 -22.86 2.57
N LEU A 89 9.99 -22.99 1.38
CA LEU A 89 10.41 -23.96 0.37
C LEU A 89 11.86 -23.74 -0.03
N LEU A 90 12.22 -22.50 -0.35
CA LEU A 90 13.60 -22.11 -0.71
C LEU A 90 14.60 -22.42 0.40
N ALA A 91 14.23 -22.19 1.67
CA ALA A 91 15.11 -22.42 2.81
C ALA A 91 15.36 -23.92 3.11
N THR A 92 14.37 -24.78 2.80
CA THR A 92 14.40 -26.21 3.12
C THR A 92 14.91 -27.10 1.99
N LEU A 93 14.82 -26.64 0.74
CA LEU A 93 15.27 -27.41 -0.43
C LEU A 93 16.81 -27.50 -0.53
N PRO A 94 17.33 -28.53 -1.23
CA PRO A 94 18.75 -28.63 -1.58
C PRO A 94 19.24 -27.40 -2.34
N MET A 95 20.49 -26.99 -2.10
CA MET A 95 21.08 -25.76 -2.61
C MET A 95 20.91 -25.58 -4.13
N ARG A 96 21.07 -26.64 -4.93
CA ARG A 96 20.90 -26.56 -6.39
C ARG A 96 19.49 -26.14 -6.79
N THR A 97 18.46 -26.77 -6.23
CA THR A 97 17.05 -26.48 -6.52
C THR A 97 16.66 -25.11 -5.96
N SER A 98 17.08 -24.78 -4.75
CA SER A 98 16.86 -23.49 -4.12
C SER A 98 17.43 -22.35 -4.96
N ASN A 99 18.64 -22.49 -5.51
CA ASN A 99 19.25 -21.46 -6.35
C ASN A 99 18.48 -21.24 -7.66
N VAL A 100 18.03 -22.31 -8.31
CA VAL A 100 17.20 -22.19 -9.54
C VAL A 100 15.88 -21.47 -9.24
N LEU A 101 15.19 -21.88 -8.17
CA LEU A 101 13.95 -21.22 -7.75
C LEU A 101 14.18 -19.75 -7.34
N MET A 102 15.30 -19.45 -6.69
CA MET A 102 15.68 -18.09 -6.34
C MET A 102 15.88 -17.21 -7.59
N ILE A 103 16.51 -17.74 -8.64
CA ILE A 103 16.63 -17.06 -9.93
C ILE A 103 15.25 -16.75 -10.51
N LEU A 104 14.31 -17.71 -10.47
CA LEU A 104 12.93 -17.48 -10.93
C LEU A 104 12.20 -16.41 -10.13
N VAL A 105 12.38 -16.39 -8.79
CA VAL A 105 11.82 -15.33 -7.92
C VAL A 105 12.39 -13.95 -8.28
N LEU A 106 13.68 -13.89 -8.61
CA LEU A 106 14.37 -12.64 -8.95
C LEU A 106 14.22 -12.22 -10.41
N LEU A 107 13.76 -13.10 -11.29
CA LEU A 107 13.62 -12.83 -12.72
C LEU A 107 12.83 -11.55 -13.03
N PRO A 108 11.73 -11.22 -12.31
CA PRO A 108 11.01 -9.97 -12.52
C PRO A 108 11.86 -8.71 -12.32
N PHE A 109 12.94 -8.75 -11.53
CA PHE A 109 13.83 -7.58 -11.36
C PHE A 109 14.57 -7.17 -12.63
N TRP A 110 14.80 -8.09 -13.55
CA TRP A 110 15.48 -7.82 -14.82
C TRP A 110 14.59 -7.12 -15.84
N THR A 111 13.28 -7.04 -15.57
CA THR A 111 12.32 -6.31 -16.41
C THR A 111 12.02 -4.92 -15.84
N SER A 112 11.84 -3.94 -16.71
CA SER A 112 11.50 -2.59 -16.23
C SER A 112 10.12 -2.56 -15.56
N LEU A 113 9.94 -1.62 -14.63
CA LEU A 113 8.66 -1.43 -13.94
C LEU A 113 7.52 -1.11 -14.93
N LEU A 114 7.81 -0.30 -15.96
CA LEU A 114 6.82 0.05 -16.99
C LEU A 114 6.34 -1.18 -17.77
N VAL A 115 7.25 -2.07 -18.14
CA VAL A 115 6.90 -3.32 -18.84
C VAL A 115 6.03 -4.19 -17.96
N ARG A 116 6.37 -4.36 -16.68
CA ARG A 116 5.57 -5.15 -15.72
C ARG A 116 4.17 -4.57 -15.52
N THR A 117 4.05 -3.26 -15.32
CA THR A 117 2.74 -2.62 -15.13
C THR A 117 1.88 -2.67 -16.38
N SER A 118 2.49 -2.52 -17.57
CA SER A 118 1.79 -2.66 -18.86
C SER A 118 1.33 -4.10 -19.08
N ALA A 119 2.16 -5.08 -18.76
CA ALA A 119 1.78 -6.50 -18.85
C ALA A 119 0.59 -6.81 -17.93
N TRP A 120 0.60 -6.32 -16.68
CA TRP A 120 -0.53 -6.49 -15.77
C TRP A 120 -1.81 -5.79 -16.29
N LYS A 121 -1.69 -4.61 -16.92
CA LYS A 121 -2.84 -3.98 -17.57
C LYS A 121 -3.48 -4.88 -18.63
N VAL A 122 -2.67 -5.52 -19.47
CA VAL A 122 -3.18 -6.44 -20.49
C VAL A 122 -3.78 -7.70 -19.87
N LEU A 123 -3.13 -8.29 -18.86
CA LEU A 123 -3.61 -9.50 -18.20
C LEU A 123 -4.95 -9.31 -17.48
N LEU A 124 -5.18 -8.12 -16.89
CA LEU A 124 -6.37 -7.81 -16.08
C LEU A 124 -7.54 -7.20 -16.88
N GLN A 125 -7.41 -7.05 -18.20
CA GLN A 125 -8.52 -6.60 -19.05
C GLN A 125 -9.72 -7.55 -18.99
N ASN A 126 -10.90 -7.04 -19.33
CA ASN A 126 -12.13 -7.87 -19.39
C ASN A 126 -11.98 -9.08 -20.30
N GLN A 127 -11.31 -8.89 -21.44
CA GLN A 127 -10.94 -9.97 -22.38
C GLN A 127 -9.47 -10.38 -22.22
N GLY A 128 -8.93 -10.25 -21.01
CA GLY A 128 -7.56 -10.59 -20.68
C GLY A 128 -7.42 -12.04 -20.22
N VAL A 129 -6.18 -12.52 -20.22
CA VAL A 129 -5.81 -13.91 -19.88
C VAL A 129 -6.35 -14.36 -18.53
N VAL A 130 -6.42 -13.48 -17.53
CA VAL A 130 -6.95 -13.83 -16.19
C VAL A 130 -8.43 -14.16 -16.26
N ASN A 131 -9.24 -13.35 -16.92
CA ASN A 131 -10.66 -13.62 -17.11
C ASN A 131 -10.89 -14.85 -17.98
N ASP A 132 -10.15 -15.00 -19.08
CA ASP A 132 -10.25 -16.17 -19.95
C ASP A 132 -9.93 -17.47 -19.18
N PHE A 133 -8.92 -17.45 -18.33
CA PHE A 133 -8.56 -18.58 -17.48
C PHE A 133 -9.69 -18.90 -16.46
N LEU A 134 -10.27 -17.88 -15.82
CA LEU A 134 -11.38 -18.07 -14.87
C LEU A 134 -12.65 -18.61 -15.54
N VAL A 135 -12.94 -18.19 -16.78
CA VAL A 135 -14.02 -18.74 -17.59
C VAL A 135 -13.73 -20.20 -17.97
N TRP A 136 -12.50 -20.49 -18.41
CA TRP A 136 -12.10 -21.83 -18.83
C TRP A 136 -12.22 -22.86 -17.70
N ILE A 137 -11.86 -22.50 -16.46
CA ILE A 137 -12.01 -23.40 -15.29
C ILE A 137 -13.44 -23.40 -14.71
N GLY A 138 -14.36 -22.62 -15.28
CA GLY A 138 -15.79 -22.59 -14.91
C GLY A 138 -16.11 -21.82 -13.61
N ILE A 139 -15.18 -20.98 -13.11
CA ILE A 139 -15.43 -20.16 -11.92
C ILE A 139 -16.36 -18.99 -12.22
N ILE A 140 -16.25 -18.39 -13.42
CA ILE A 140 -17.11 -17.30 -13.88
C ILE A 140 -17.73 -17.64 -15.24
N ALA A 141 -18.94 -17.11 -15.49
CA ALA A 141 -19.54 -17.20 -16.82
C ALA A 141 -18.95 -16.14 -17.76
N ASP A 142 -18.93 -16.44 -19.06
CA ASP A 142 -18.38 -15.50 -20.07
C ASP A 142 -19.09 -14.13 -20.09
N GLY A 143 -20.36 -14.09 -19.73
CA GLY A 143 -21.13 -12.84 -19.60
C GLY A 143 -20.93 -12.07 -18.29
N SER A 144 -20.20 -12.63 -17.31
CA SER A 144 -19.96 -12.01 -15.99
C SER A 144 -18.46 -11.88 -15.67
N ARG A 145 -17.68 -11.42 -16.65
CA ARG A 145 -16.25 -11.20 -16.52
C ARG A 145 -15.96 -10.11 -15.49
N LEU A 146 -14.87 -10.30 -14.71
CA LEU A 146 -14.49 -9.39 -13.65
C LEU A 146 -13.84 -8.12 -14.22
N GLU A 147 -14.31 -6.97 -13.76
CA GLU A 147 -13.65 -5.68 -14.04
C GLU A 147 -12.48 -5.50 -13.10
N LEU A 148 -11.31 -6.08 -13.43
CA LEU A 148 -10.09 -6.02 -12.61
C LEU A 148 -9.22 -4.81 -12.93
N ILE A 149 -9.38 -4.21 -14.10
CA ILE A 149 -8.62 -3.04 -14.52
C ILE A 149 -9.11 -1.77 -13.82
N ASN A 150 -8.18 -0.90 -13.42
CA ASN A 150 -8.44 0.41 -12.77
C ASN A 150 -9.23 0.34 -11.45
N ASN A 151 -9.22 -0.80 -10.77
CA ASN A 151 -9.83 -0.94 -9.46
C ASN A 151 -8.83 -1.39 -8.37
N VAL A 152 -9.26 -1.37 -7.11
CA VAL A 152 -8.44 -1.74 -5.95
C VAL A 152 -7.93 -3.17 -6.07
N THR A 153 -8.78 -4.11 -6.50
CA THR A 153 -8.43 -5.53 -6.60
C THR A 153 -7.30 -5.77 -7.59
N GLY A 154 -7.41 -5.20 -8.80
CA GLY A 154 -6.35 -5.31 -9.79
C GLY A 154 -5.04 -4.67 -9.35
N THR A 155 -5.12 -3.53 -8.66
CA THR A 155 -3.93 -2.87 -8.08
C THR A 155 -3.27 -3.77 -7.03
N VAL A 156 -4.04 -4.35 -6.11
CA VAL A 156 -3.50 -5.26 -5.08
C VAL A 156 -2.84 -6.48 -5.72
N ILE A 157 -3.44 -7.10 -6.73
CA ILE A 157 -2.88 -8.25 -7.45
C ILE A 157 -1.53 -7.87 -8.10
N ALA A 158 -1.51 -6.81 -8.89
CA ALA A 158 -0.32 -6.37 -9.61
C ALA A 158 0.81 -5.97 -8.66
N MET A 159 0.51 -5.17 -7.64
CA MET A 159 1.49 -4.72 -6.63
C MET A 159 2.01 -5.87 -5.78
N THR A 160 1.15 -6.82 -5.40
CA THR A 160 1.59 -8.03 -4.69
C THR A 160 2.63 -8.79 -5.50
N HIS A 161 2.38 -9.05 -6.78
CA HIS A 161 3.35 -9.73 -7.64
C HIS A 161 4.66 -8.94 -7.78
N ILE A 162 4.58 -7.61 -7.94
CA ILE A 162 5.77 -6.75 -8.09
C ILE A 162 6.61 -6.73 -6.81
N LEU A 163 5.96 -6.70 -5.64
CA LEU A 163 6.61 -6.57 -4.34
C LEU A 163 6.94 -7.93 -3.67
N LEU A 164 6.41 -9.03 -4.21
CA LEU A 164 6.63 -10.37 -3.66
C LEU A 164 8.10 -10.74 -3.44
N PRO A 165 9.05 -10.47 -4.36
CA PRO A 165 10.46 -10.75 -4.14
C PRO A 165 11.05 -10.00 -2.94
N PHE A 166 10.60 -8.76 -2.68
CA PHE A 166 11.05 -7.96 -1.53
C PHE A 166 10.59 -8.56 -0.19
N MET A 167 9.52 -9.33 -0.18
CA MET A 167 9.10 -10.12 0.97
C MET A 167 9.91 -11.42 1.10
N ILE A 168 10.12 -12.13 -0.02
CA ILE A 168 10.77 -13.45 -0.02
C ILE A 168 12.23 -13.36 0.42
N LEU A 169 12.99 -12.34 -0.03
CA LEU A 169 14.41 -12.23 0.26
C LEU A 169 14.75 -12.13 1.75
N PRO A 170 14.14 -11.18 2.53
CA PRO A 170 14.39 -11.12 3.98
C PRO A 170 13.91 -12.37 4.71
N LEU A 171 12.74 -12.91 4.33
CA LEU A 171 12.22 -14.16 4.89
C LEU A 171 13.20 -15.32 4.67
N TYR A 172 13.63 -15.53 3.43
CA TYR A 172 14.60 -16.57 3.08
C TYR A 172 15.90 -16.42 3.85
N SER A 173 16.43 -15.19 3.94
CA SER A 173 17.66 -14.89 4.66
C SER A 173 17.58 -15.34 6.12
N VAL A 174 16.51 -14.97 6.83
CA VAL A 174 16.29 -15.38 8.22
C VAL A 174 16.02 -16.89 8.32
N MET A 175 15.15 -17.44 7.49
CA MET A 175 14.79 -18.87 7.53
C MET A 175 15.99 -19.77 7.25
N LYS A 176 16.94 -19.33 6.41
CA LYS A 176 18.16 -20.09 6.10
C LYS A 176 19.12 -20.19 7.28
N THR A 177 19.07 -19.26 8.22
CA THR A 177 19.89 -19.30 9.44
C THR A 177 19.33 -20.19 10.53
N ILE A 178 18.07 -20.65 10.43
CA ILE A 178 17.43 -21.54 11.42
C ILE A 178 18.01 -22.95 11.31
N PRO A 179 18.71 -23.47 12.37
CA PRO A 179 19.31 -24.79 12.31
C PRO A 179 18.24 -25.90 12.22
N PRO A 180 18.39 -26.89 11.30
CA PRO A 180 17.44 -28.01 11.19
C PRO A 180 17.38 -28.88 12.46
N THR A 181 18.39 -28.76 13.32
CA THR A 181 18.47 -29.47 14.61
C THR A 181 17.34 -29.11 15.56
N TYR A 182 16.84 -27.83 15.51
CA TYR A 182 15.75 -27.42 16.36
C TYR A 182 14.43 -28.16 16.05
N MET A 183 14.14 -28.34 14.78
CA MET A 183 12.98 -29.11 14.35
C MET A 183 13.12 -30.59 14.72
N ARG A 184 14.33 -31.17 14.58
CA ARG A 184 14.62 -32.53 14.97
C ARG A 184 14.49 -32.74 16.49
N ALA A 185 15.03 -31.83 17.30
CA ALA A 185 14.89 -31.86 18.76
C ALA A 185 13.43 -31.82 19.21
N ALA A 186 12.62 -30.92 18.61
CA ALA A 186 11.18 -30.86 18.90
C ALA A 186 10.47 -32.22 18.59
N LYS A 187 10.80 -32.85 17.47
CA LYS A 187 10.25 -34.16 17.09
C LYS A 187 10.69 -35.27 18.04
N SER A 188 11.95 -35.26 18.49
CA SER A 188 12.45 -36.19 19.49
C SER A 188 11.75 -36.05 20.84
N MET A 189 11.22 -34.88 21.16
CA MET A 189 10.38 -34.63 22.35
C MET A 189 8.89 -34.96 22.12
N GLY A 190 8.55 -35.64 21.01
CA GLY A 190 7.17 -36.06 20.72
C GLY A 190 6.30 -35.04 19.94
N ALA A 191 6.87 -33.95 19.45
CA ALA A 191 6.11 -33.03 18.61
C ALA A 191 5.93 -33.61 17.20
N ASN A 192 4.71 -33.55 16.65
CA ASN A 192 4.48 -33.79 15.22
C ASN A 192 5.01 -32.66 14.35
N ASP A 193 5.05 -32.83 13.03
CA ASP A 193 5.60 -31.85 12.08
C ASP A 193 4.93 -30.47 12.18
N PHE A 194 3.62 -30.44 12.30
CA PHE A 194 2.86 -29.21 12.42
C PHE A 194 3.14 -28.48 13.74
N MET A 195 3.22 -29.26 14.86
CA MET A 195 3.52 -28.67 16.17
C MET A 195 4.96 -28.16 16.24
N ALA A 196 5.93 -28.89 15.70
CA ALA A 196 7.32 -28.45 15.60
C ALA A 196 7.45 -27.19 14.73
N PHE A 197 6.77 -27.14 13.57
CA PHE A 197 6.70 -25.95 12.74
C PHE A 197 6.11 -24.76 13.49
N ARG A 198 4.90 -24.90 14.07
CA ARG A 198 4.18 -23.80 14.72
C ARG A 198 4.88 -23.27 15.97
N ARG A 199 5.47 -24.16 16.81
CA ARG A 199 6.05 -23.79 18.10
C ARG A 199 7.54 -23.48 18.04
N VAL A 200 8.26 -23.97 17.05
CA VAL A 200 9.71 -23.81 16.99
C VAL A 200 10.13 -23.00 15.76
N TYR A 201 9.73 -23.42 14.57
CA TYR A 201 10.20 -22.79 13.33
C TYR A 201 9.57 -21.43 13.08
N PHE A 202 8.23 -21.35 13.17
CA PHE A 202 7.48 -20.14 12.90
C PHE A 202 7.90 -18.94 13.79
N PRO A 203 8.03 -19.09 15.13
CA PRO A 203 8.49 -18.00 15.99
C PRO A 203 9.88 -17.49 15.63
N GLN A 204 10.78 -18.37 15.21
CA GLN A 204 12.13 -17.99 14.79
C GLN A 204 12.14 -17.26 13.42
N SER A 205 11.12 -17.46 12.59
CA SER A 205 10.97 -16.75 11.31
C SER A 205 10.33 -15.35 11.45
N ILE A 206 9.74 -15.01 12.61
CA ILE A 206 9.08 -13.70 12.85
C ILE A 206 9.97 -12.50 12.52
N PRO A 207 11.27 -12.45 12.86
CA PRO A 207 12.14 -11.35 12.48
C PRO A 207 12.21 -11.15 10.96
N GLY A 208 12.20 -12.24 10.19
CA GLY A 208 12.14 -12.19 8.72
C GLY A 208 10.81 -11.66 8.20
N ILE A 209 9.69 -12.05 8.82
CA ILE A 209 8.36 -11.51 8.50
C ILE A 209 8.35 -10.00 8.77
N GLY A 210 8.85 -9.56 9.93
CA GLY A 210 8.91 -8.15 10.30
C GLY A 210 9.72 -7.32 9.30
N ALA A 211 10.94 -7.76 8.99
CA ALA A 211 11.82 -7.06 8.04
C ALA A 211 11.19 -6.98 6.64
N GLY A 212 10.67 -8.10 6.12
CA GLY A 212 9.99 -8.13 4.82
C GLY A 212 8.73 -7.28 4.79
N SER A 213 7.94 -7.31 5.88
CA SER A 213 6.70 -6.53 5.98
C SER A 213 6.95 -5.04 5.99
N ILE A 214 7.94 -4.56 6.73
CA ILE A 214 8.31 -3.14 6.77
C ILE A 214 8.77 -2.69 5.38
N LEU A 215 9.63 -3.48 4.73
CA LEU A 215 10.13 -3.16 3.40
C LEU A 215 9.01 -3.09 2.36
N VAL A 216 8.14 -4.11 2.31
CA VAL A 216 7.00 -4.15 1.38
C VAL A 216 6.00 -3.02 1.68
N PHE A 217 5.71 -2.76 2.96
CA PHE A 217 4.78 -1.70 3.36
C PHE A 217 5.27 -0.31 2.93
N ILE A 218 6.56 -0.01 3.15
CA ILE A 218 7.16 1.27 2.71
C ILE A 218 7.09 1.41 1.19
N LEU A 219 7.40 0.34 0.44
CA LEU A 219 7.33 0.36 -1.02
C LEU A 219 5.89 0.41 -1.57
N ALA A 220 4.92 -0.07 -0.81
CA ALA A 220 3.50 -0.06 -1.21
C ALA A 220 2.80 1.26 -0.91
N ILE A 221 3.25 1.99 0.10
CA ILE A 221 2.66 3.30 0.46
C ILE A 221 3.15 4.43 -0.44
N GLY A 222 4.35 4.29 -1.05
CA GLY A 222 4.91 5.23 -2.02
C GLY A 222 6.17 5.92 -1.56
#